data_88bb591e09063485f68ae958987a5843
#
_entry.id   88bb591e09063485f68ae958987a5843
#
_cell.length_a   1.000
_cell.length_b   1.000
_cell.length_c   1.000
_cell.angle_alpha   90.00
_cell.angle_beta   90.00
_cell.angle_gamma   90.00
#
_symmetry.space_group_name_H-M   'P 1'
#
loop_
_entity.id
_entity.type
_entity.pdbx_description
1 polymer ?
#
loop_
_entity_poly.entity_id
_entity_poly.type
_entity_poly.pdbx_seq_one_letter_code
_entity_poly.pdbx_strand_id
1 'polypeptide(L)'
;SERNASIKDVNKWPHIIQLSFVLYDTDNNKTLSCFDNIIKLDNDVNISEKSIELHKITRVISKRKGIPIKEAIENFNIVLNTCDIVIAHNLSFDKKMIMVESIRLNMNQYFTSSPGKGVKEYCTMLNTISLCKIEKINKMGNKYYKYPTLSELYIYLFGNIPINVHDSMADVLICLRCYCKLTQDTDILIDGCSIIKKIYKIYN
;
A
#
# COMPACT_ATOMS: atom_id res chain seq x y z
N SER A 1 11.27 5.44 -12.75
CA SER A 1 11.23 6.23 -11.50
C SER A 1 12.52 6.00 -10.74
N GLU A 2 13.22 7.06 -10.40
CA GLU A 2 14.40 6.99 -9.57
C GLU A 2 13.98 6.72 -8.12
N ARG A 3 13.75 5.46 -7.79
CA ARG A 3 13.32 5.00 -6.44
C ARG A 3 14.21 5.49 -5.29
N ASN A 4 15.39 6.04 -5.60
CA ASN A 4 16.36 6.59 -4.66
C ASN A 4 16.42 8.14 -4.68
N ALA A 5 15.54 8.82 -5.41
CA ALA A 5 15.49 10.27 -5.43
C ALA A 5 15.12 10.81 -4.04
N SER A 6 15.66 11.99 -3.69
CA SER A 6 15.21 12.71 -2.51
C SER A 6 13.71 13.04 -2.63
N ILE A 7 12.97 12.94 -1.54
CA ILE A 7 11.54 13.36 -1.50
C ILE A 7 11.37 14.86 -1.80
N LYS A 8 12.44 15.67 -1.65
CA LYS A 8 12.44 17.09 -2.02
C LYS A 8 12.46 17.31 -3.53
N ASP A 9 12.95 16.33 -4.29
CA ASP A 9 12.97 16.35 -5.76
C ASP A 9 11.64 15.87 -6.31
N VAL A 10 10.55 16.54 -5.95
CA VAL A 10 9.17 16.09 -6.22
C VAL A 10 8.91 15.74 -7.68
N ASN A 11 9.59 16.40 -8.63
CA ASN A 11 9.44 16.16 -10.07
C ASN A 11 10.01 14.80 -10.53
N LYS A 12 10.85 14.14 -9.72
CA LYS A 12 11.38 12.80 -10.00
C LYS A 12 10.46 11.68 -9.51
N TRP A 13 9.44 12.04 -8.74
CA TRP A 13 8.48 11.08 -8.19
C TRP A 13 7.21 11.02 -9.05
N PRO A 14 6.63 9.83 -9.22
CA PRO A 14 5.32 9.72 -9.86
C PRO A 14 4.23 10.38 -9.00
N HIS A 15 3.07 10.60 -9.59
CA HIS A 15 1.88 11.02 -8.85
C HIS A 15 1.09 9.81 -8.36
N ILE A 16 0.42 9.96 -7.23
CA ILE A 16 -0.55 8.97 -6.75
C ILE A 16 -1.77 9.05 -7.69
N ILE A 17 -2.16 7.89 -8.22
CA ILE A 17 -3.30 7.75 -9.15
C ILE A 17 -4.51 7.09 -8.50
N GLN A 18 -4.29 6.31 -7.45
CA GLN A 18 -5.29 5.71 -6.59
C GLN A 18 -4.72 5.64 -5.18
N LEU A 19 -5.50 5.97 -4.18
CA LEU A 19 -5.14 5.81 -2.78
C LEU A 19 -6.19 4.96 -2.09
N SER A 20 -5.71 3.88 -1.46
CA SER A 20 -6.58 2.94 -0.74
C SER A 20 -5.97 2.63 0.62
N PHE A 21 -6.79 2.55 1.64
CA PHE A 21 -6.41 2.10 2.98
C PHE A 21 -7.61 1.56 3.76
N VAL A 22 -7.32 0.71 4.72
CA VAL A 22 -8.30 0.15 5.67
C VAL A 22 -7.77 0.38 7.09
N LEU A 23 -8.60 0.95 7.96
CA LEU A 23 -8.37 0.93 9.40
C LEU A 23 -9.09 -0.30 9.97
N TYR A 24 -8.30 -1.21 10.52
CA TYR A 24 -8.77 -2.49 11.01
C TYR A 24 -8.34 -2.71 12.45
N ASP A 25 -9.29 -2.99 13.33
CA ASP A 25 -9.05 -3.40 14.71
C ASP A 25 -8.77 -4.90 14.73
N THR A 26 -7.51 -5.25 14.94
CA THR A 26 -7.06 -6.65 14.92
C THR A 26 -7.46 -7.42 16.16
N ASP A 27 -7.69 -6.75 17.29
CA ASP A 27 -8.07 -7.41 18.54
C ASP A 27 -9.55 -7.82 18.51
N ASN A 28 -10.40 -6.98 17.91
CA ASN A 28 -11.83 -7.23 17.79
C ASN A 28 -12.24 -7.74 16.39
N ASN A 29 -11.29 -7.94 15.48
CA ASN A 29 -11.52 -8.35 14.08
C ASN A 29 -12.55 -7.46 13.37
N LYS A 30 -12.45 -6.12 13.55
CA LYS A 30 -13.45 -5.16 13.08
C LYS A 30 -12.87 -4.13 12.10
N THR A 31 -13.56 -3.93 10.98
CA THR A 31 -13.28 -2.82 10.07
C THR A 31 -13.83 -1.52 10.65
N LEU A 32 -12.98 -0.54 10.90
CA LEU A 32 -13.35 0.77 11.44
C LEU A 32 -13.52 1.81 10.34
N SER A 33 -12.67 1.75 9.29
CA SER A 33 -12.74 2.64 8.13
C SER A 33 -12.20 1.94 6.90
N CYS A 34 -12.72 2.31 5.74
CA CYS A 34 -12.26 1.85 4.43
C CYS A 34 -12.32 3.02 3.47
N PHE A 35 -11.22 3.28 2.78
CA PHE A 35 -11.10 4.34 1.79
C PHE A 35 -10.47 3.79 0.52
N ASP A 36 -11.12 4.01 -0.61
CA ASP A 36 -10.61 3.61 -1.93
C ASP A 36 -11.06 4.63 -2.96
N ASN A 37 -10.14 5.46 -3.43
CA ASN A 37 -10.46 6.50 -4.38
C ASN A 37 -9.38 6.67 -5.45
N ILE A 38 -9.83 6.84 -6.68
CA ILE A 38 -9.02 7.29 -7.80
C ILE A 38 -8.72 8.78 -7.58
N ILE A 39 -7.51 9.20 -7.96
CA ILE A 39 -7.07 10.59 -7.84
C ILE A 39 -7.29 11.31 -9.17
N LYS A 40 -7.85 12.51 -9.08
CA LYS A 40 -7.99 13.42 -10.22
C LYS A 40 -6.64 14.06 -10.50
N LEU A 41 -6.03 13.67 -11.61
CA LEU A 41 -4.73 14.20 -12.04
C LEU A 41 -4.90 15.46 -12.87
N ASP A 42 -3.96 16.39 -12.72
CA ASP A 42 -3.85 17.60 -13.52
C ASP A 42 -3.51 17.26 -14.98
N ASN A 43 -3.80 18.19 -15.90
CA ASN A 43 -3.69 17.94 -17.34
C ASN A 43 -2.24 17.71 -17.82
N ASP A 44 -1.27 18.24 -17.13
CA ASP A 44 0.17 18.13 -17.39
C ASP A 44 0.79 16.83 -16.86
N VAL A 45 0.12 16.11 -15.96
CA VAL A 45 0.61 14.84 -15.42
C VAL A 45 0.48 13.75 -16.49
N ASN A 46 1.58 13.18 -16.93
CA ASN A 46 1.57 12.07 -17.88
C ASN A 46 1.41 10.72 -17.17
N ILE A 47 0.48 9.90 -17.66
CA ILE A 47 0.33 8.50 -17.24
C ILE A 47 0.91 7.63 -18.36
N SER A 48 1.97 6.86 -18.06
CA SER A 48 2.56 5.98 -19.06
C SER A 48 1.62 4.84 -19.46
N GLU A 49 1.68 4.38 -20.70
CA GLU A 49 0.90 3.23 -21.18
C GLU A 49 1.11 2.00 -20.30
N LYS A 50 2.37 1.73 -19.94
CA LYS A 50 2.72 0.63 -19.04
C LYS A 50 2.03 0.73 -17.67
N SER A 51 1.87 1.94 -17.13
CA SER A 51 1.10 2.16 -15.89
C SER A 51 -0.38 1.87 -16.12
N ILE A 52 -0.95 2.38 -17.23
CA ILE A 52 -2.35 2.15 -17.58
C ILE A 52 -2.63 0.65 -17.76
N GLU A 53 -1.72 -0.09 -18.40
CA GLU A 53 -1.82 -1.55 -18.55
C GLU A 53 -1.89 -2.25 -17.18
N LEU A 54 -1.18 -1.74 -16.19
CA LEU A 54 -1.09 -2.34 -14.86
C LEU A 54 -2.34 -2.07 -14.01
N HIS A 55 -2.72 -0.79 -13.82
CA HIS A 55 -3.78 -0.38 -12.90
C HIS A 55 -5.11 -0.01 -13.59
N LYS A 56 -5.17 -0.04 -14.92
CA LYS A 56 -6.34 0.24 -15.78
C LYS A 56 -6.95 1.65 -15.63
N ILE A 57 -6.32 2.55 -14.90
CA ILE A 57 -6.80 3.92 -14.71
C ILE A 57 -6.26 4.79 -15.84
N THR A 58 -7.14 5.21 -16.73
CA THR A 58 -6.84 6.16 -17.81
C THR A 58 -7.07 7.60 -17.34
N ARG A 59 -6.57 8.57 -18.11
CA ARG A 59 -6.86 9.99 -17.85
C ARG A 59 -8.36 10.29 -17.83
N VAL A 60 -9.13 9.65 -18.70
CA VAL A 60 -10.60 9.81 -18.74
C VAL A 60 -11.23 9.32 -17.43
N ILE A 61 -10.79 8.18 -16.93
CA ILE A 61 -11.26 7.63 -15.65
C ILE A 61 -10.87 8.55 -14.50
N SER A 62 -9.60 8.99 -14.45
CA SER A 62 -9.10 9.93 -13.44
C SER A 62 -9.92 11.24 -13.40
N LYS A 63 -10.19 11.83 -14.56
CA LYS A 63 -11.01 13.05 -14.63
C LYS A 63 -12.46 12.85 -14.19
N ARG A 64 -13.07 11.71 -14.56
CA ARG A 64 -14.50 11.46 -14.31
C ARG A 64 -14.80 10.97 -12.90
N LYS A 65 -13.93 10.13 -12.34
CA LYS A 65 -14.15 9.43 -11.06
C LYS A 65 -13.20 9.90 -9.95
N GLY A 66 -12.14 10.62 -10.30
CA GLY A 66 -11.11 10.99 -9.35
C GLY A 66 -11.53 12.13 -8.43
N ILE A 67 -11.07 12.05 -7.17
CA ILE A 67 -11.15 13.12 -6.17
C ILE A 67 -9.85 13.91 -6.14
N PRO A 68 -9.83 15.15 -5.60
CA PRO A 68 -8.61 15.90 -5.39
C PRO A 68 -7.62 15.14 -4.50
N ILE A 69 -6.34 15.14 -4.86
CA ILE A 69 -5.28 14.49 -4.05
C ILE A 69 -5.21 15.07 -2.64
N LYS A 70 -5.47 16.36 -2.47
CA LYS A 70 -5.52 17.01 -1.15
C LYS A 70 -6.54 16.36 -0.23
N GLU A 71 -7.76 16.15 -0.71
CA GLU A 71 -8.83 15.47 0.03
C GLU A 71 -8.43 14.04 0.43
N ALA A 72 -7.80 13.31 -0.48
CA ALA A 72 -7.33 11.94 -0.20
C ALA A 72 -6.25 11.92 0.89
N ILE A 73 -5.26 12.84 0.84
CA ILE A 73 -4.22 12.97 1.87
C ILE A 73 -4.79 13.43 3.22
N GLU A 74 -5.76 14.33 3.24
CA GLU A 74 -6.45 14.76 4.47
C GLU A 74 -7.17 13.59 5.15
N ASN A 75 -7.92 12.78 4.38
CA ASN A 75 -8.56 11.56 4.89
C ASN A 75 -7.53 10.55 5.43
N PHE A 76 -6.43 10.34 4.71
CA PHE A 76 -5.35 9.47 5.17
C PHE A 76 -4.77 9.96 6.50
N ASN A 77 -4.48 11.26 6.63
CA ASN A 77 -3.90 11.85 7.83
C ASN A 77 -4.83 11.74 9.05
N ILE A 78 -6.14 11.87 8.84
CA ILE A 78 -7.14 11.67 9.92
C ILE A 78 -7.02 10.25 10.47
N VAL A 79 -7.00 9.25 9.59
CA VAL A 79 -6.91 7.83 10.00
C VAL A 79 -5.54 7.51 10.57
N LEU A 80 -4.46 8.04 9.99
CA LEU A 80 -3.10 7.87 10.48
C LEU A 80 -2.93 8.31 11.93
N ASN A 81 -3.59 9.40 12.33
CA ASN A 81 -3.54 9.91 13.71
C ASN A 81 -4.31 9.04 14.72
N THR A 82 -5.11 8.10 14.26
CA THR A 82 -5.92 7.21 15.12
C THR A 82 -5.41 5.78 15.16
N CYS A 83 -4.50 5.38 14.26
CA CYS A 83 -3.98 4.02 14.22
C CYS A 83 -2.75 3.85 15.12
N ASP A 84 -2.56 2.63 15.67
CA ASP A 84 -1.39 2.27 16.47
C ASP A 84 -0.20 1.86 15.60
N ILE A 85 -0.48 1.31 14.42
CA ILE A 85 0.52 0.79 13.49
C ILE A 85 0.09 0.98 12.05
N VAL A 86 1.04 1.38 11.20
CA VAL A 86 0.86 1.41 9.74
C VAL A 86 1.55 0.20 9.12
N ILE A 87 0.81 -0.47 8.25
CA ILE A 87 1.25 -1.70 7.61
C ILE A 87 1.18 -1.52 6.10
N ALA A 88 2.24 -1.90 5.39
CA ALA A 88 2.22 -2.01 3.93
C ALA A 88 3.24 -3.05 3.44
N HIS A 89 3.11 -3.45 2.19
CA HIS A 89 4.11 -4.26 1.50
C HIS A 89 5.05 -3.36 0.71
N ASN A 90 6.30 -3.19 1.16
CA ASN A 90 7.24 -2.14 0.73
C ASN A 90 6.88 -0.73 1.25
N LEU A 91 6.52 -0.65 2.53
CA LEU A 91 6.07 0.53 3.25
C LEU A 91 6.89 1.80 2.98
N SER A 92 8.21 1.67 2.81
CA SER A 92 9.09 2.81 2.52
C SER A 92 8.72 3.55 1.23
N PHE A 93 8.19 2.82 0.23
CA PHE A 93 7.74 3.42 -1.02
C PHE A 93 6.44 4.21 -0.81
N ASP A 94 5.45 3.60 -0.19
CA ASP A 94 4.14 4.22 0.06
C ASP A 94 4.28 5.46 0.94
N LYS A 95 5.11 5.37 1.99
CA LYS A 95 5.45 6.50 2.85
C LYS A 95 6.03 7.68 2.06
N LYS A 96 7.01 7.41 1.20
CA LYS A 96 7.63 8.45 0.35
C LYS A 96 6.62 9.06 -0.62
N MET A 97 5.73 8.27 -1.20
CA MET A 97 4.67 8.76 -2.09
C MET A 97 3.75 9.76 -1.37
N ILE A 98 3.26 9.42 -0.17
CA ILE A 98 2.45 10.31 0.66
C ILE A 98 3.23 11.60 1.02
N MET A 99 4.50 11.47 1.42
CA MET A 99 5.35 12.62 1.75
C MET A 99 5.56 13.55 0.56
N VAL A 100 5.81 13.02 -0.63
CA VAL A 100 6.00 13.80 -1.85
C VAL A 100 4.74 14.55 -2.24
N GLU A 101 3.58 13.91 -2.20
CA GLU A 101 2.30 14.60 -2.47
C GLU A 101 2.00 15.67 -1.43
N SER A 102 2.31 15.42 -0.14
CA SER A 102 2.17 16.43 0.90
C SER A 102 3.10 17.65 0.66
N ILE A 103 4.34 17.42 0.16
CA ILE A 103 5.25 18.52 -0.23
C ILE A 103 4.68 19.31 -1.40
N ARG A 104 4.19 18.64 -2.46
CA ARG A 104 3.57 19.30 -3.62
C ARG A 104 2.40 20.19 -3.22
N LEU A 105 1.65 19.78 -2.23
CA LEU A 105 0.48 20.49 -1.69
C LEU A 105 0.81 21.53 -0.61
N ASN A 106 2.08 21.66 -0.23
CA ASN A 106 2.53 22.48 0.90
C ASN A 106 1.77 22.16 2.22
N MET A 107 1.52 20.84 2.44
CA MET A 107 0.87 20.33 3.64
C MET A 107 1.88 19.86 4.68
N ASN A 108 1.45 19.79 5.93
CA ASN A 108 2.26 19.22 7.02
C ASN A 108 2.57 17.74 6.76
N GLN A 109 3.79 17.34 7.15
CA GLN A 109 4.23 15.95 7.05
C GLN A 109 3.83 15.18 8.31
N TYR A 110 2.80 14.36 8.25
CA TYR A 110 2.35 13.51 9.37
C TYR A 110 2.96 12.12 9.31
N PHE A 111 3.20 11.60 8.12
CA PHE A 111 3.83 10.28 7.92
C PHE A 111 5.35 10.38 7.96
N THR A 112 5.89 10.83 9.09
CA THR A 112 7.34 10.98 9.30
C THR A 112 7.79 10.18 10.49
N SER A 113 9.07 9.80 10.49
CA SER A 113 9.73 9.19 11.64
C SER A 113 10.23 10.30 12.57
N SER A 114 9.34 10.92 13.35
CA SER A 114 9.79 11.77 14.46
C SER A 114 10.13 10.87 15.65
N PRO A 115 11.34 10.94 16.21
CA PRO A 115 11.70 10.15 17.38
C PRO A 115 10.69 10.38 18.52
N GLY A 116 10.04 9.32 18.99
CA GLY A 116 9.16 9.32 20.15
C GLY A 116 7.68 9.68 19.91
N LYS A 117 7.25 9.98 18.68
CA LYS A 117 5.84 10.29 18.35
C LYS A 117 5.33 9.68 17.03
N GLY A 118 6.11 8.87 16.37
CA GLY A 118 5.71 8.24 15.12
C GLY A 118 4.80 7.04 15.36
N VAL A 119 3.80 6.85 14.50
CA VAL A 119 3.03 5.62 14.40
C VAL A 119 4.01 4.46 14.16
N LYS A 120 3.80 3.33 14.83
CA LYS A 120 4.59 2.12 14.57
C LYS A 120 4.48 1.72 13.10
N GLU A 121 5.52 1.15 12.55
CA GLU A 121 5.59 0.75 11.15
C GLU A 121 5.88 -0.74 11.02
N TYR A 122 5.14 -1.44 10.17
CA TYR A 122 5.39 -2.83 9.85
C TYR A 122 5.40 -3.04 8.33
N CYS A 123 6.57 -3.38 7.80
CA CYS A 123 6.70 -3.70 6.38
C CYS A 123 6.66 -5.21 6.19
N THR A 124 5.57 -5.74 5.63
CA THR A 124 5.42 -7.18 5.39
C THR A 124 6.52 -7.72 4.47
N MET A 125 7.01 -6.94 3.49
CA MET A 125 8.11 -7.31 2.62
C MET A 125 9.42 -7.54 3.39
N LEU A 126 9.80 -6.59 4.26
CA LEU A 126 11.06 -6.68 4.99
C LEU A 126 11.04 -7.77 6.06
N ASN A 127 9.91 -7.92 6.75
CA ASN A 127 9.78 -8.87 7.86
C ASN A 127 9.63 -10.33 7.41
N THR A 128 9.52 -10.60 6.10
CA THR A 128 9.29 -11.96 5.59
C THR A 128 10.40 -12.50 4.66
N ILE A 129 11.52 -11.79 4.54
CA ILE A 129 12.67 -12.25 3.73
C ILE A 129 13.17 -13.61 4.22
N SER A 130 13.42 -13.73 5.52
CA SER A 130 13.91 -14.97 6.15
C SER A 130 12.85 -16.07 6.24
N LEU A 131 11.57 -15.70 6.15
CA LEU A 131 10.45 -16.64 6.12
C LEU A 131 10.27 -17.26 4.74
N CYS A 132 10.18 -16.43 3.71
CA CYS A 132 9.97 -16.87 2.32
C CYS A 132 11.21 -17.53 1.69
N LYS A 133 12.42 -17.11 2.09
CA LYS A 133 13.72 -17.67 1.63
C LYS A 133 13.84 -17.84 0.12
N ILE A 134 13.38 -16.86 -0.65
CA ILE A 134 13.42 -16.92 -2.12
C ILE A 134 14.85 -16.63 -2.58
N GLU A 135 15.56 -17.67 -3.00
CA GLU A 135 16.95 -17.55 -3.46
C GLU A 135 17.05 -16.83 -4.80
N LYS A 136 18.04 -15.96 -4.90
CA LYS A 136 18.56 -15.39 -6.16
C LYS A 136 20.07 -15.37 -6.18
N ILE A 137 20.62 -15.30 -7.37
CA ILE A 137 22.06 -15.14 -7.60
C ILE A 137 22.30 -13.72 -8.12
N ASN A 138 23.21 -12.99 -7.49
CA ASN A 138 23.60 -11.66 -7.94
C ASN A 138 24.57 -11.75 -9.16
N LYS A 139 24.90 -10.58 -9.74
CA LYS A 139 25.81 -10.51 -10.89
C LYS A 139 27.24 -11.05 -10.62
N MET A 140 27.61 -11.18 -9.33
CA MET A 140 28.91 -11.70 -8.89
C MET A 140 28.86 -13.21 -8.58
N GLY A 141 27.74 -13.90 -8.83
CA GLY A 141 27.55 -15.32 -8.54
C GLY A 141 27.16 -15.66 -7.10
N ASN A 142 27.01 -14.67 -6.21
CA ASN A 142 26.68 -14.92 -4.81
C ASN A 142 25.18 -15.13 -4.64
N LYS A 143 24.79 -16.17 -3.88
CA LYS A 143 23.42 -16.42 -3.47
C LYS A 143 22.97 -15.43 -2.40
N TYR A 144 21.72 -14.97 -2.49
CA TYR A 144 21.06 -14.17 -1.48
C TYR A 144 19.55 -14.39 -1.48
N TYR A 145 18.87 -14.07 -0.38
CA TYR A 145 17.41 -14.08 -0.36
C TYR A 145 16.89 -12.72 -0.81
N LYS A 146 16.08 -12.73 -1.87
CA LYS A 146 15.44 -11.49 -2.36
C LYS A 146 14.24 -11.09 -1.47
N TYR A 147 13.85 -9.84 -1.57
CA TYR A 147 12.56 -9.37 -1.06
C TYR A 147 11.41 -10.11 -1.75
N PRO A 148 10.48 -10.77 -1.02
CA PRO A 148 9.28 -11.32 -1.63
C PRO A 148 8.41 -10.23 -2.23
N THR A 149 7.72 -10.49 -3.33
CA THR A 149 6.58 -9.70 -3.76
C THR A 149 5.37 -10.01 -2.87
N LEU A 150 4.34 -9.17 -2.90
CA LEU A 150 3.12 -9.40 -2.14
C LEU A 150 2.46 -10.75 -2.52
N SER A 151 2.44 -11.06 -3.82
CA SER A 151 1.92 -12.34 -4.32
C SER A 151 2.74 -13.55 -3.85
N GLU A 152 4.08 -13.44 -3.84
CA GLU A 152 4.94 -14.52 -3.35
C GLU A 152 4.74 -14.77 -1.85
N LEU A 153 4.59 -13.72 -1.05
CA LEU A 153 4.26 -13.83 0.36
C LEU A 153 2.89 -14.48 0.56
N TYR A 154 1.88 -14.05 -0.21
CA TYR A 154 0.53 -14.59 -0.14
C TYR A 154 0.51 -16.08 -0.49
N ILE A 155 1.18 -16.49 -1.58
CA ILE A 155 1.30 -17.90 -1.97
C ILE A 155 1.99 -18.72 -0.88
N TYR A 156 3.04 -18.18 -0.26
CA TYR A 156 3.72 -18.85 0.84
C TYR A 156 2.79 -19.12 2.03
N LEU A 157 1.93 -18.14 2.39
CA LEU A 157 1.06 -18.24 3.57
C LEU A 157 -0.22 -19.05 3.32
N PHE A 158 -0.79 -19.00 2.11
CA PHE A 158 -2.11 -19.54 1.82
C PHE A 158 -2.14 -20.63 0.74
N GLY A 159 -1.03 -20.87 0.04
CA GLY A 159 -0.90 -21.94 -0.96
C GLY A 159 -1.60 -21.69 -2.29
N ASN A 160 -2.21 -20.50 -2.50
CA ASN A 160 -2.92 -20.15 -3.73
C ASN A 160 -2.53 -18.77 -4.23
N ILE A 161 -2.77 -18.51 -5.52
CA ILE A 161 -2.44 -17.23 -6.16
C ILE A 161 -3.51 -16.19 -5.78
N PRO A 162 -3.11 -14.97 -5.35
CA PRO A 162 -4.08 -13.89 -5.12
C PRO A 162 -4.66 -13.39 -6.44
N ILE A 163 -5.90 -12.93 -6.40
CA ILE A 163 -6.62 -12.41 -7.56
C ILE A 163 -6.53 -10.87 -7.57
N ASN A 164 -6.71 -10.25 -8.73
CA ASN A 164 -6.76 -8.78 -8.92
C ASN A 164 -5.58 -7.99 -8.34
N VAL A 165 -4.41 -8.59 -8.23
CA VAL A 165 -3.18 -7.88 -7.89
C VAL A 165 -2.97 -6.68 -8.82
N HIS A 166 -2.45 -5.57 -8.27
CA HIS A 166 -2.29 -4.25 -8.92
C HIS A 166 -3.54 -3.36 -8.91
N ASP A 167 -4.67 -3.82 -8.37
CA ASP A 167 -5.69 -2.91 -7.83
C ASP A 167 -5.28 -2.49 -6.41
N SER A 168 -5.32 -1.19 -6.12
CA SER A 168 -4.79 -0.67 -4.86
C SER A 168 -5.53 -1.24 -3.62
N MET A 169 -6.87 -1.36 -3.69
CA MET A 169 -7.63 -1.92 -2.58
C MET A 169 -7.44 -3.43 -2.45
N ALA A 170 -7.33 -4.16 -3.58
CA ALA A 170 -7.00 -5.58 -3.55
C ALA A 170 -5.66 -5.83 -2.86
N ASP A 171 -4.63 -5.05 -3.21
CA ASP A 171 -3.29 -5.15 -2.59
C ASP A 171 -3.33 -4.82 -1.08
N VAL A 172 -4.11 -3.81 -0.66
CA VAL A 172 -4.34 -3.50 0.76
C VAL A 172 -4.96 -4.68 1.51
N LEU A 173 -5.99 -5.30 0.94
CA LEU A 173 -6.68 -6.44 1.57
C LEU A 173 -5.81 -7.70 1.62
N ILE A 174 -5.04 -7.97 0.57
CA ILE A 174 -4.05 -9.05 0.54
C ILE A 174 -2.98 -8.82 1.61
N CYS A 175 -2.48 -7.58 1.72
CA CYS A 175 -1.48 -7.20 2.72
C CYS A 175 -2.02 -7.34 4.15
N LEU A 176 -3.26 -6.90 4.42
CA LEU A 176 -3.94 -7.07 5.71
C LEU A 176 -4.08 -8.55 6.07
N ARG A 177 -4.54 -9.38 5.13
CA ARG A 177 -4.67 -10.83 5.33
C ARG A 177 -3.34 -11.47 5.69
N CYS A 178 -2.26 -11.13 4.93
CA CYS A 178 -0.92 -11.60 5.23
C CYS A 178 -0.44 -11.15 6.61
N TYR A 179 -0.68 -9.89 6.99
CA TYR A 179 -0.28 -9.35 8.29
C TYR A 179 -0.96 -10.08 9.46
N CYS A 180 -2.28 -10.26 9.40
CA CYS A 180 -3.02 -10.98 10.43
C CYS A 180 -2.54 -12.43 10.57
N LYS A 181 -2.27 -13.10 9.45
CA LYS A 181 -1.71 -14.46 9.46
C LYS A 181 -0.31 -14.52 10.09
N LEU A 182 0.54 -13.54 9.79
CA LEU A 182 1.92 -13.48 10.28
C LEU A 182 2.02 -13.15 11.78
N THR A 183 1.13 -12.33 12.31
CA THR A 183 1.27 -11.75 13.65
C THR A 183 0.32 -12.36 14.69
N GLN A 184 -0.81 -12.90 14.24
CA GLN A 184 -1.86 -13.44 15.13
C GLN A 184 -2.30 -14.85 14.75
N ASP A 185 -1.76 -15.42 13.68
CA ASP A 185 -2.18 -16.71 13.08
C ASP A 185 -3.69 -16.74 12.72
N THR A 186 -4.30 -15.56 12.45
CA THR A 186 -5.71 -15.41 12.07
C THR A 186 -5.87 -15.20 10.58
N ASP A 187 -7.02 -15.55 10.03
CA ASP A 187 -7.39 -15.28 8.62
C ASP A 187 -8.63 -14.42 8.58
N ILE A 188 -8.51 -13.20 8.05
CA ILE A 188 -9.63 -12.24 7.95
C ILE A 188 -10.83 -12.77 7.16
N LEU A 189 -10.64 -13.80 6.32
CA LEU A 189 -11.75 -14.45 5.60
C LEU A 189 -12.50 -15.46 6.46
N ILE A 190 -11.88 -15.97 7.53
CA ILE A 190 -12.48 -16.90 8.47
C ILE A 190 -12.90 -16.14 9.74
N ASP A 191 -11.98 -15.41 10.33
CA ASP A 191 -12.11 -14.78 11.64
C ASP A 191 -12.62 -13.34 11.59
N GLY A 192 -12.45 -12.67 10.45
CA GLY A 192 -12.82 -11.26 10.26
C GLY A 192 -14.32 -11.00 10.27
N CYS A 193 -14.70 -9.74 10.49
CA CYS A 193 -16.09 -9.29 10.46
C CYS A 193 -16.72 -9.43 9.05
N SER A 194 -18.04 -9.39 9.00
CA SER A 194 -18.80 -9.50 7.74
C SER A 194 -18.44 -8.39 6.72
N ILE A 195 -18.06 -7.19 7.20
CA ILE A 195 -17.68 -6.06 6.37
C ILE A 195 -16.39 -6.37 5.62
N ILE A 196 -15.33 -6.81 6.31
CA ILE A 196 -14.05 -7.11 5.65
C ILE A 196 -14.18 -8.26 4.66
N LYS A 197 -14.95 -9.30 5.00
CA LYS A 197 -15.23 -10.43 4.10
C LYS A 197 -15.97 -9.97 2.83
N LYS A 198 -16.94 -9.07 2.98
CA LYS A 198 -17.68 -8.49 1.84
C LYS A 198 -16.77 -7.65 0.96
N ILE A 199 -15.97 -6.76 1.55
CA ILE A 199 -15.01 -5.92 0.80
C ILE A 199 -14.01 -6.82 0.07
N TYR A 200 -13.43 -7.80 0.77
CA TYR A 200 -12.48 -8.73 0.14
C TYR A 200 -13.10 -9.45 -1.08
N LYS A 201 -14.36 -9.89 -0.99
CA LYS A 201 -15.06 -10.55 -2.10
C LYS A 201 -15.32 -9.63 -3.30
N ILE A 202 -15.41 -8.31 -3.10
CA ILE A 202 -15.61 -7.35 -4.18
C ILE A 202 -14.32 -7.15 -4.98
N TYR A 203 -13.18 -7.13 -4.31
CA TYR A 203 -11.88 -6.80 -4.91
C TYR A 203 -11.03 -8.04 -5.27
N ASN A 204 -11.31 -9.20 -4.72
CA ASN A 204 -10.61 -10.47 -4.93
C ASN A 204 -11.62 -11.61 -5.27
#